data_01ad5634a81084ff078e013237b01111
#
_entry.id   01ad5634a81084ff078e013237b01111
#
_cell.length_a   1.000
_cell.length_b   1.000
_cell.length_c   1.000
_cell.angle_alpha   90.00
_cell.angle_beta   90.00
_cell.angle_gamma   90.00
#
_symmetry.space_group_name_H-M   'P 1'
#
loop_
_entity.id
_entity.type
_entity.pdbx_description
1 polymer ?
#
loop_
_entity_poly.entity_id
_entity_poly.type
_entity_poly.pdbx_seq_one_letter_code
_entity_poly.pdbx_strand_id
1 'polypeptide(L)'
;EPDLQGTYNANDLQGIPMQRAQTVGTRYRLTDEEFNQRVTQRDQNVANDNSDEFTLERAEEFEARFGTGGGAASPPPHWLERARSVSRVSSYVIDPPDGRIPALTAAAQAAAQQRQQAQAARRRELNGIEAEWTTDRSNYDRCISTGVLNSITPKIYNSGSRIVQGPGWLAFQNEMIHETRVIPTDGRPSPSGIENWMGTSVGRWEGDVLVVETRNIKPNSPVNGQPLSDEGVLIERFTLSDANTLDYRMTVNDPKNWVAPWTMRMPIPRDDDYG
;
A
#
# COMPACT_ATOMS: atom_id res chain seq x y z
N GLU A 1 -25.93 5.10 8.16
CA GLU A 1 -24.51 4.70 8.13
C GLU A 1 -24.47 3.19 7.90
N PRO A 2 -23.90 2.71 6.79
CA PRO A 2 -23.69 1.30 6.56
C PRO A 2 -22.73 0.68 7.59
N ASP A 3 -22.91 -0.60 7.88
CA ASP A 3 -21.99 -1.36 8.72
C ASP A 3 -20.82 -1.87 7.87
N LEU A 4 -19.66 -1.25 8.05
CA LEU A 4 -18.40 -1.62 7.40
C LEU A 4 -17.60 -2.65 8.20
N GLN A 5 -18.07 -3.09 9.39
CA GLN A 5 -17.33 -4.00 10.24
C GLN A 5 -17.04 -5.33 9.53
N GLY A 6 -15.87 -5.87 9.79
CA GLY A 6 -15.44 -7.15 9.25
C GLY A 6 -13.94 -7.23 9.06
N THR A 7 -13.49 -8.40 8.66
CA THR A 7 -12.12 -8.64 8.21
C THR A 7 -12.09 -8.64 6.68
N TYR A 8 -11.11 -7.97 6.12
CA TYR A 8 -10.92 -7.79 4.68
C TYR A 8 -9.51 -8.24 4.31
N ASN A 9 -9.39 -9.04 3.25
CA ASN A 9 -8.12 -9.62 2.85
C ASN A 9 -7.74 -9.17 1.44
N ALA A 10 -6.63 -8.43 1.32
CA ALA A 10 -6.18 -7.90 0.05
C ALA A 10 -5.37 -8.91 -0.79
N ASN A 11 -5.17 -10.16 -0.33
CA ASN A 11 -4.34 -11.14 -1.04
C ASN A 11 -4.76 -11.38 -2.49
N ASP A 12 -6.06 -11.41 -2.78
CA ASP A 12 -6.58 -11.60 -4.15
C ASP A 12 -6.26 -10.44 -5.10
N LEU A 13 -5.73 -9.36 -4.57
CA LEU A 13 -5.25 -8.21 -5.34
C LEU A 13 -3.73 -8.23 -5.58
N GLN A 14 -3.02 -9.28 -5.15
CA GLN A 14 -1.60 -9.43 -5.43
C GLN A 14 -1.33 -9.47 -6.95
N GLY A 15 -0.17 -8.91 -7.34
CA GLY A 15 0.24 -8.85 -8.74
C GLY A 15 -0.47 -7.78 -9.58
N ILE A 16 -1.41 -7.00 -9.00
CA ILE A 16 -1.95 -5.82 -9.68
C ILE A 16 -0.93 -4.68 -9.56
N PRO A 17 -0.46 -4.12 -10.69
CA PRO A 17 0.49 -3.00 -10.64
C PRO A 17 -0.20 -1.72 -10.16
N MET A 18 0.54 -0.85 -9.47
CA MET A 18 0.04 0.48 -9.10
C MET A 18 -0.42 1.25 -10.34
N GLN A 19 0.42 1.32 -11.36
CA GLN A 19 0.15 2.03 -12.61
C GLN A 19 -0.09 1.06 -13.75
N ARG A 20 -0.95 1.45 -14.69
CA ARG A 20 -1.31 0.67 -15.87
C ARG A 20 -0.15 0.63 -16.87
N ALA A 21 0.14 -0.55 -17.41
CA ALA A 21 1.08 -0.69 -18.51
C ALA A 21 0.57 0.03 -19.76
N GLN A 22 1.46 0.66 -20.51
CA GLN A 22 1.08 1.39 -21.74
C GLN A 22 0.37 0.49 -22.77
N THR A 23 0.76 -0.78 -22.84
CA THR A 23 0.16 -1.78 -23.73
C THR A 23 -1.30 -2.07 -23.44
N VAL A 24 -1.76 -1.84 -22.19
CA VAL A 24 -3.15 -2.03 -21.77
C VAL A 24 -4.03 -0.83 -22.17
N GLY A 25 -3.43 0.34 -22.41
CA GLY A 25 -4.14 1.57 -22.75
C GLY A 25 -5.05 2.06 -21.63
N THR A 26 -6.30 2.41 -21.94
CA THR A 26 -7.29 2.90 -20.96
C THR A 26 -8.15 1.79 -20.35
N ARG A 27 -7.90 0.52 -20.67
CA ARG A 27 -8.70 -0.60 -20.18
C ARG A 27 -8.48 -0.84 -18.69
N TYR A 28 -9.52 -0.70 -17.90
CA TYR A 28 -9.49 -1.01 -16.47
C TYR A 28 -9.45 -2.52 -16.18
N ARG A 29 -9.94 -3.36 -17.13
CA ARG A 29 -9.95 -4.81 -17.00
C ARG A 29 -9.04 -5.46 -18.03
N LEU A 30 -8.38 -6.53 -17.63
CA LEU A 30 -7.59 -7.38 -18.50
C LEU A 30 -8.48 -8.14 -19.51
N THR A 31 -7.95 -8.41 -20.68
CA THR A 31 -8.53 -9.38 -21.62
C THR A 31 -8.45 -10.79 -21.01
N ASP A 32 -9.15 -11.75 -21.63
CA ASP A 32 -9.09 -13.14 -21.18
C ASP A 32 -7.67 -13.72 -21.30
N GLU A 33 -6.94 -13.37 -22.35
CA GLU A 33 -5.56 -13.79 -22.53
C GLU A 33 -4.63 -13.23 -21.43
N GLU A 34 -4.67 -11.94 -21.20
CA GLU A 34 -3.88 -11.27 -20.15
C GLU A 34 -4.25 -11.79 -18.74
N PHE A 35 -5.52 -12.07 -18.53
CA PHE A 35 -6.00 -12.65 -17.28
C PHE A 35 -5.48 -14.08 -17.09
N ASN A 36 -5.55 -14.93 -18.11
CA ASN A 36 -5.03 -16.29 -18.07
C ASN A 36 -3.51 -16.32 -17.84
N GLN A 37 -2.76 -15.38 -18.42
CA GLN A 37 -1.33 -15.23 -18.13
C GLN A 37 -1.09 -14.91 -16.66
N ARG A 38 -1.88 -14.01 -16.05
CA ARG A 38 -1.78 -13.68 -14.62
C ARG A 38 -2.14 -14.88 -13.73
N VAL A 39 -3.16 -15.67 -14.11
CA VAL A 39 -3.51 -16.90 -13.38
C VAL A 39 -2.35 -17.90 -13.44
N THR A 40 -1.80 -18.14 -14.63
CA THR A 40 -0.64 -19.04 -14.82
C THR A 40 0.55 -18.60 -13.96
N GLN A 41 0.85 -17.30 -13.93
CA GLN A 41 1.93 -16.78 -13.11
C GLN A 41 1.69 -17.01 -11.59
N ARG A 42 0.45 -16.79 -11.12
CA ARG A 42 0.08 -17.08 -9.74
C ARG A 42 0.28 -18.57 -9.43
N ASP A 43 -0.20 -19.45 -10.29
CA ASP A 43 -0.11 -20.91 -10.09
C ASP A 43 1.33 -21.39 -10.08
N GLN A 44 2.19 -20.84 -10.94
CA GLN A 44 3.63 -21.08 -10.92
C GLN A 44 4.27 -20.62 -9.61
N ASN A 45 3.91 -19.42 -9.13
CA ASN A 45 4.44 -18.92 -7.85
C ASN A 45 4.04 -19.84 -6.69
N VAL A 46 2.78 -20.29 -6.65
CA VAL A 46 2.30 -21.25 -5.62
C VAL A 46 3.04 -22.58 -5.70
N ALA A 47 3.24 -23.11 -6.92
CA ALA A 47 3.98 -24.34 -7.12
C ALA A 47 5.45 -24.22 -6.64
N ASN A 48 6.09 -23.11 -6.99
CA ASN A 48 7.46 -22.82 -6.57
C ASN A 48 7.60 -22.69 -5.05
N ASP A 49 6.65 -22.00 -4.38
CA ASP A 49 6.69 -21.83 -2.92
C ASP A 49 6.54 -23.16 -2.16
N ASN A 50 5.89 -24.15 -2.78
CA ASN A 50 5.68 -25.49 -2.20
C ASN A 50 6.77 -26.51 -2.59
N SER A 51 7.81 -26.13 -3.34
CA SER A 51 8.88 -27.03 -3.73
C SER A 51 10.05 -26.99 -2.74
N ASP A 52 10.48 -28.14 -2.26
CA ASP A 52 11.65 -28.26 -1.34
C ASP A 52 12.96 -27.77 -1.99
N GLU A 53 13.09 -27.96 -3.29
CA GLU A 53 14.26 -27.56 -4.10
C GLU A 53 14.39 -26.03 -4.16
N PHE A 54 13.26 -25.34 -4.23
CA PHE A 54 13.20 -23.89 -4.31
C PHE A 54 13.64 -23.17 -3.02
N THR A 55 13.54 -23.80 -1.86
CA THR A 55 13.88 -23.21 -0.58
C THR A 55 15.38 -23.04 -0.40
N LEU A 56 16.19 -23.97 -0.91
CA LEU A 56 17.66 -23.92 -0.82
C LEU A 56 18.26 -23.03 -1.90
N GLU A 57 17.84 -23.20 -3.17
CA GLU A 57 18.29 -22.34 -4.28
C GLU A 57 17.91 -20.88 -4.05
N ARG A 58 16.74 -20.61 -3.51
CA ARG A 58 16.29 -19.24 -3.22
C ARG A 58 17.10 -18.58 -2.09
N ALA A 59 17.54 -19.32 -1.11
CA ALA A 59 18.42 -18.80 -0.09
C ALA A 59 19.79 -18.43 -0.69
N GLU A 60 20.33 -19.30 -1.57
CA GLU A 60 21.59 -19.07 -2.26
C GLU A 60 21.52 -17.93 -3.28
N GLU A 61 20.45 -17.86 -4.10
CA GLU A 61 20.20 -16.77 -5.04
C GLU A 61 19.95 -15.44 -4.31
N PHE A 62 19.26 -15.47 -3.19
CA PHE A 62 19.01 -14.29 -2.38
C PHE A 62 20.30 -13.79 -1.73
N GLU A 63 21.14 -14.68 -1.18
CA GLU A 63 22.46 -14.34 -0.69
C GLU A 63 23.38 -13.83 -1.81
N ALA A 64 23.35 -14.43 -2.99
CA ALA A 64 24.14 -14.01 -4.14
C ALA A 64 23.67 -12.63 -4.70
N ARG A 65 22.39 -12.35 -4.65
CA ARG A 65 21.79 -11.12 -5.19
C ARG A 65 21.84 -9.93 -4.25
N PHE A 66 21.73 -10.17 -2.95
CA PHE A 66 21.64 -9.14 -1.91
C PHE A 66 22.80 -9.15 -0.91
N GLY A 67 23.69 -10.14 -0.99
CA GLY A 67 24.84 -10.31 -0.09
C GLY A 67 24.43 -10.89 1.26
N THR A 68 25.42 -11.45 1.99
CA THR A 68 25.26 -12.00 3.35
C THR A 68 25.03 -10.95 4.43
N GLY A 69 24.88 -9.69 4.05
CA GLY A 69 24.89 -8.53 4.94
C GLY A 69 23.66 -7.66 4.93
N GLY A 70 22.44 -8.16 4.72
CA GLY A 70 21.30 -7.32 5.04
C GLY A 70 20.14 -7.20 4.08
N GLY A 71 19.94 -8.14 3.23
CA GLY A 71 18.63 -8.32 2.66
C GLY A 71 17.68 -8.85 3.75
N ALA A 72 16.48 -8.30 3.87
CA ALA A 72 15.46 -8.95 4.67
C ALA A 72 15.40 -10.41 4.23
N ALA A 73 15.64 -11.34 5.13
CA ALA A 73 15.58 -12.76 4.82
C ALA A 73 14.25 -13.03 4.12
N SER A 74 14.27 -13.75 3.00
CA SER A 74 13.01 -14.14 2.36
C SER A 74 12.20 -14.89 3.41
N PRO A 75 10.94 -14.51 3.65
CA PRO A 75 10.14 -15.20 4.65
C PRO A 75 10.06 -16.68 4.27
N PRO A 76 10.01 -17.59 5.26
CA PRO A 76 9.79 -19.00 4.99
C PRO A 76 8.60 -19.19 4.06
N PRO A 77 8.64 -20.14 3.11
CA PRO A 77 7.55 -20.33 2.14
C PRO A 77 6.18 -20.50 2.77
N HIS A 78 6.09 -21.13 3.94
CA HIS A 78 4.82 -21.34 4.67
C HIS A 78 4.25 -20.04 5.29
N TRP A 79 4.99 -18.94 5.30
CA TRP A 79 4.47 -17.62 5.67
C TRP A 79 3.88 -16.87 4.47
N LEU A 80 4.16 -17.33 3.24
CA LEU A 80 3.70 -16.64 2.05
C LEU A 80 2.21 -16.88 1.86
N GLU A 81 1.47 -15.81 1.84
CA GLU A 81 0.04 -15.82 1.55
C GLU A 81 -0.14 -15.51 0.07
N ARG A 82 -0.64 -16.48 -0.67
CA ARG A 82 -0.94 -16.30 -2.09
C ARG A 82 -2.43 -16.06 -2.30
N ALA A 83 -2.72 -15.28 -3.34
CA ALA A 83 -4.10 -15.05 -3.77
C ALA A 83 -4.85 -16.37 -3.97
N ARG A 84 -6.04 -16.51 -3.37
CA ARG A 84 -6.94 -17.64 -3.62
C ARG A 84 -7.59 -17.52 -4.99
N SER A 85 -7.90 -16.29 -5.38
CA SER A 85 -8.38 -15.94 -6.71
C SER A 85 -7.52 -14.84 -7.34
N VAL A 86 -7.68 -14.61 -8.64
CA VAL A 86 -6.92 -13.59 -9.36
C VAL A 86 -7.86 -12.52 -9.86
N SER A 87 -7.52 -11.26 -9.60
CA SER A 87 -8.33 -10.14 -10.05
C SER A 87 -8.11 -9.82 -11.54
N ARG A 88 -9.19 -9.44 -12.23
CA ARG A 88 -9.15 -8.91 -13.61
C ARG A 88 -8.79 -7.42 -13.70
N VAL A 89 -8.56 -6.75 -12.58
CA VAL A 89 -8.18 -5.34 -12.55
C VAL A 89 -6.79 -5.17 -13.15
N SER A 90 -6.63 -4.21 -14.07
CA SER A 90 -5.37 -4.00 -14.79
C SER A 90 -4.36 -3.15 -14.01
N SER A 91 -4.83 -2.27 -13.12
CA SER A 91 -3.99 -1.42 -12.27
C SER A 91 -4.83 -0.84 -11.13
N TYR A 92 -4.17 -0.40 -10.05
CA TYR A 92 -4.88 0.32 -8.98
C TYR A 92 -5.28 1.73 -9.40
N VAL A 93 -4.41 2.49 -10.07
CA VAL A 93 -4.72 3.85 -10.51
C VAL A 93 -5.83 3.83 -11.56
N ILE A 94 -6.90 4.59 -11.28
CA ILE A 94 -8.09 4.72 -12.13
C ILE A 94 -8.31 6.14 -12.64
N ASP A 95 -7.74 7.12 -11.97
CA ASP A 95 -7.77 8.52 -12.36
C ASP A 95 -6.36 9.12 -12.17
N PRO A 96 -5.76 9.66 -13.23
CA PRO A 96 -6.28 9.84 -14.60
C PRO A 96 -6.68 8.55 -15.31
N PRO A 97 -7.57 8.63 -16.36
CA PRO A 97 -8.15 7.45 -17.03
C PRO A 97 -7.13 6.51 -17.71
N ASP A 98 -5.94 7.01 -18.02
CA ASP A 98 -4.84 6.19 -18.54
C ASP A 98 -4.23 5.27 -17.45
N GLY A 99 -4.65 5.44 -16.19
CA GLY A 99 -4.21 4.63 -15.06
C GLY A 99 -2.76 4.90 -14.65
N ARG A 100 -2.25 6.10 -14.91
CA ARG A 100 -0.88 6.50 -14.59
C ARG A 100 -0.87 7.66 -13.58
N ILE A 101 0.07 7.60 -12.66
CA ILE A 101 0.28 8.69 -11.70
C ILE A 101 0.83 9.90 -12.47
N PRO A 102 0.25 11.10 -12.26
CA PRO A 102 0.75 12.33 -12.88
C PRO A 102 2.22 12.60 -12.58
N ALA A 103 2.88 13.35 -13.45
CA ALA A 103 4.27 13.73 -13.25
C ALA A 103 4.44 14.53 -11.95
N LEU A 104 5.62 14.41 -11.38
CA LEU A 104 6.02 15.29 -10.28
C LEU A 104 6.20 16.72 -10.81
N THR A 105 5.93 17.69 -9.95
CA THR A 105 6.34 19.08 -10.20
C THR A 105 7.86 19.18 -10.31
N ALA A 106 8.38 20.21 -10.96
CA ALA A 106 9.82 20.39 -11.09
C ALA A 106 10.53 20.47 -9.72
N ALA A 107 9.89 21.11 -8.73
CA ALA A 107 10.41 21.20 -7.36
C ALA A 107 10.44 19.83 -6.67
N ALA A 108 9.39 19.04 -6.78
CA ALA A 108 9.32 17.70 -6.20
C ALA A 108 10.32 16.75 -6.87
N GLN A 109 10.51 16.85 -8.18
CA GLN A 109 11.50 16.06 -8.91
C GLN A 109 12.93 16.37 -8.43
N ALA A 110 13.27 17.66 -8.28
CA ALA A 110 14.58 18.08 -7.76
C ALA A 110 14.79 17.57 -6.32
N ALA A 111 13.79 17.71 -5.46
CA ALA A 111 13.85 17.21 -4.09
C ALA A 111 13.99 15.67 -4.04
N ALA A 112 13.31 14.93 -4.91
CA ALA A 112 13.46 13.48 -5.02
C ALA A 112 14.86 13.07 -5.43
N GLN A 113 15.47 13.76 -6.40
CA GLN A 113 16.86 13.55 -6.81
C GLN A 113 17.85 13.80 -5.67
N GLN A 114 17.66 14.88 -4.91
CA GLN A 114 18.50 15.19 -3.74
C GLN A 114 18.40 14.07 -2.68
N ARG A 115 17.20 13.60 -2.37
CA ARG A 115 17.01 12.46 -1.43
C ARG A 115 17.71 11.19 -1.91
N GLN A 116 17.60 10.86 -3.20
CA GLN A 116 18.29 9.71 -3.78
C GLN A 116 19.81 9.83 -3.69
N GLN A 117 20.35 11.02 -3.97
CA GLN A 117 21.78 11.29 -3.86
C GLN A 117 22.26 11.16 -2.41
N ALA A 118 21.51 11.72 -1.45
CA ALA A 118 21.82 11.61 -0.02
C ALA A 118 21.79 10.14 0.46
N GLN A 119 20.80 9.36 0.06
CA GLN A 119 20.74 7.93 0.38
C GLN A 119 21.93 7.15 -0.25
N ALA A 120 22.27 7.46 -1.51
CA ALA A 120 23.40 6.84 -2.18
C ALA A 120 24.74 7.20 -1.51
N ALA A 121 24.89 8.45 -1.05
CA ALA A 121 26.06 8.88 -0.30
C ALA A 121 26.15 8.13 1.04
N ARG A 122 25.04 8.03 1.80
CA ARG A 122 25.00 7.30 3.07
C ARG A 122 25.33 5.82 2.90
N ARG A 123 24.83 5.16 1.86
CA ARG A 123 25.18 3.76 1.55
C ARG A 123 26.67 3.58 1.28
N ARG A 124 27.33 4.55 0.62
CA ARG A 124 28.79 4.51 0.41
C ARG A 124 29.57 4.69 1.71
N GLU A 125 29.13 5.61 2.58
CA GLU A 125 29.74 5.80 3.91
C GLU A 125 29.65 4.54 4.74
N LEU A 126 28.51 3.85 4.71
CA LEU A 126 28.31 2.58 5.41
C LEU A 126 29.23 1.45 4.90
N ASN A 127 29.74 1.54 3.66
CA ASN A 127 30.75 0.63 3.10
C ASN A 127 30.47 -0.86 3.34
N GLY A 128 29.21 -1.28 3.05
CA GLY A 128 28.75 -2.66 3.25
C GLY A 128 28.20 -2.96 4.65
N ILE A 129 28.26 -2.04 5.58
CA ILE A 129 27.50 -2.11 6.84
C ILE A 129 26.04 -1.77 6.52
N GLU A 130 25.12 -2.61 6.97
CA GLU A 130 23.70 -2.41 6.67
C GLU A 130 23.12 -1.15 7.33
N ALA A 131 23.47 -0.89 8.58
CA ALA A 131 23.04 0.28 9.34
C ALA A 131 23.96 0.50 10.55
N GLU A 132 24.34 1.74 10.81
CA GLU A 132 25.01 2.16 12.05
C GLU A 132 24.01 2.71 13.07
N TRP A 133 22.96 3.36 12.56
CA TRP A 133 21.94 4.01 13.37
C TRP A 133 20.53 3.57 13.00
N THR A 134 19.61 3.75 13.91
CA THR A 134 18.18 3.46 13.66
C THR A 134 17.62 4.21 12.47
N THR A 135 18.14 5.40 12.13
CA THR A 135 17.72 6.20 10.99
C THR A 135 18.20 5.65 9.64
N ASP A 136 19.14 4.73 9.63
CA ASP A 136 19.57 4.00 8.43
C ASP A 136 18.57 2.90 8.04
N ARG A 137 17.70 2.50 8.98
CA ARG A 137 16.62 1.52 8.77
C ARG A 137 15.31 2.22 8.39
N SER A 138 14.53 1.57 7.55
CA SER A 138 13.19 2.06 7.21
C SER A 138 12.24 2.03 8.43
N ASN A 139 11.14 2.77 8.35
CA ASN A 139 10.09 2.69 9.37
C ASN A 139 9.51 1.27 9.48
N TYR A 140 9.48 0.54 8.37
CA TYR A 140 9.02 -0.85 8.32
C TYR A 140 9.96 -1.76 9.13
N ASP A 141 11.28 -1.70 8.88
CA ASP A 141 12.29 -2.51 9.60
C ASP A 141 12.30 -2.24 11.10
N ARG A 142 11.86 -1.04 11.48
CA ARG A 142 11.76 -0.61 12.89
C ARG A 142 10.39 -0.87 13.49
N CYS A 143 9.50 -1.55 12.78
CA CYS A 143 8.11 -1.84 13.19
C CYS A 143 7.33 -0.57 13.60
N ILE A 144 7.60 0.57 12.95
CA ILE A 144 6.95 1.85 13.26
C ILE A 144 5.69 2.02 12.41
N SER A 145 5.82 1.92 11.08
CA SER A 145 4.73 2.16 10.14
C SER A 145 5.07 1.71 8.72
N THR A 146 4.07 1.23 8.00
CA THR A 146 4.15 1.05 6.54
C THR A 146 3.65 2.27 5.78
N GLY A 147 3.02 3.22 6.45
CA GLY A 147 2.35 4.39 5.86
C GLY A 147 0.97 4.06 5.28
N VAL A 148 0.12 5.08 5.14
CA VAL A 148 -1.31 4.91 4.79
C VAL A 148 -1.51 4.11 3.50
N LEU A 149 -0.75 4.41 2.45
CA LEU A 149 -0.88 3.70 1.18
C LEU A 149 -0.43 2.24 1.27
N ASN A 150 0.75 2.01 1.86
CA ASN A 150 1.32 0.67 1.90
C ASN A 150 0.61 -0.23 2.92
N SER A 151 -0.04 0.34 3.93
CA SER A 151 -0.75 -0.47 4.93
C SER A 151 -1.90 -1.25 4.32
N ILE A 152 -2.60 -0.70 3.32
CA ILE A 152 -3.77 -1.33 2.69
C ILE A 152 -3.44 -2.12 1.42
N THR A 153 -2.29 -1.85 0.78
CA THR A 153 -1.90 -2.60 -0.42
C THR A 153 -1.46 -4.02 -0.07
N PRO A 154 -1.75 -5.03 -0.94
CA PRO A 154 -1.40 -6.41 -0.66
C PRO A 154 0.10 -6.60 -0.54
N LYS A 155 0.47 -7.49 0.34
CA LYS A 155 1.85 -7.92 0.63
C LYS A 155 1.96 -9.42 0.35
N ILE A 156 3.14 -9.98 0.54
CA ILE A 156 3.37 -11.42 0.40
C ILE A 156 2.93 -12.21 1.63
N TYR A 157 2.61 -11.54 2.74
CA TYR A 157 2.01 -12.06 3.97
C TYR A 157 1.40 -10.91 4.78
N ASN A 158 0.49 -11.21 5.71
CA ASN A 158 -0.16 -10.24 6.59
C ASN A 158 -0.88 -9.12 5.81
N SER A 159 -1.72 -9.51 4.84
CA SER A 159 -2.52 -8.59 4.03
C SER A 159 -3.91 -8.34 4.56
N GLY A 160 -4.22 -8.87 5.74
CA GLY A 160 -5.49 -8.70 6.44
C GLY A 160 -5.66 -7.27 6.96
N SER A 161 -6.90 -6.80 6.92
CA SER A 161 -7.32 -5.54 7.55
C SER A 161 -8.64 -5.75 8.26
N ARG A 162 -8.77 -5.18 9.45
CA ARG A 162 -10.00 -5.25 10.25
C ARG A 162 -10.61 -3.88 10.43
N ILE A 163 -11.90 -3.79 10.17
CA ILE A 163 -12.70 -2.60 10.46
C ILE A 163 -13.56 -2.88 11.68
N VAL A 164 -13.48 -1.98 12.66
CA VAL A 164 -14.38 -1.93 13.82
C VAL A 164 -15.06 -0.58 13.83
N GLN A 165 -16.38 -0.56 13.91
CA GLN A 165 -17.19 0.65 13.84
C GLN A 165 -17.97 0.83 15.14
N GLY A 166 -17.96 2.05 15.67
CA GLY A 166 -18.75 2.45 16.81
C GLY A 166 -19.40 3.82 16.58
N PRO A 167 -20.28 4.25 17.50
CA PRO A 167 -20.94 5.55 17.38
C PRO A 167 -19.92 6.70 17.31
N GLY A 168 -19.86 7.40 16.17
CA GLY A 168 -18.98 8.55 15.95
C GLY A 168 -17.50 8.22 15.71
N TRP A 169 -17.15 6.96 15.45
CA TRP A 169 -15.78 6.55 15.13
C TRP A 169 -15.71 5.24 14.35
N LEU A 170 -14.60 5.06 13.65
CA LEU A 170 -14.20 3.81 13.02
C LEU A 170 -12.72 3.55 13.34
N ALA A 171 -12.37 2.32 13.67
CA ALA A 171 -10.98 1.86 13.73
C ALA A 171 -10.68 0.99 12.52
N PHE A 172 -9.59 1.33 11.82
CA PHE A 172 -9.06 0.57 10.71
C PHE A 172 -7.70 0.02 11.12
N GLN A 173 -7.65 -1.29 11.35
CA GLN A 173 -6.47 -2.02 11.77
C GLN A 173 -5.92 -2.83 10.60
N ASN A 174 -4.63 -2.68 10.34
CA ASN A 174 -3.89 -3.52 9.41
C ASN A 174 -3.11 -4.57 10.18
N GLU A 175 -3.05 -5.77 9.67
CA GLU A 175 -2.33 -6.87 10.30
C GLU A 175 -0.83 -6.60 10.33
N MET A 176 -0.26 -6.16 9.21
CA MET A 176 1.16 -5.80 9.16
C MET A 176 1.48 -4.68 10.14
N ILE A 177 2.43 -4.94 11.05
CA ILE A 177 2.88 -4.03 12.13
C ILE A 177 1.76 -3.72 13.16
N HIS A 178 0.57 -4.34 13.06
CA HIS A 178 -0.60 -4.08 13.92
C HIS A 178 -1.04 -2.61 13.88
N GLU A 179 -0.81 -1.95 12.76
CA GLU A 179 -1.02 -0.52 12.60
C GLU A 179 -2.51 -0.19 12.60
N THR A 180 -2.95 0.61 13.57
CA THR A 180 -4.36 0.95 13.75
C THR A 180 -4.58 2.45 13.67
N ARG A 181 -5.53 2.87 12.83
CA ARG A 181 -6.02 4.24 12.77
C ARG A 181 -7.40 4.33 13.40
N VAL A 182 -7.57 5.17 14.39
CA VAL A 182 -8.89 5.53 14.93
C VAL A 182 -9.33 6.82 14.22
N ILE A 183 -10.44 6.73 13.51
CA ILE A 183 -10.99 7.77 12.65
C ILE A 183 -12.28 8.29 13.27
N PRO A 184 -12.29 9.48 13.87
CA PRO A 184 -13.51 10.12 14.33
C PRO A 184 -14.45 10.41 13.15
N THR A 185 -15.74 10.12 13.31
CA THR A 185 -16.79 10.39 12.31
C THR A 185 -17.91 11.28 12.86
N ASP A 186 -17.65 11.93 13.98
CA ASP A 186 -18.60 12.77 14.76
C ASP A 186 -18.60 14.25 14.33
N GLY A 187 -17.94 14.57 13.22
CA GLY A 187 -17.89 15.93 12.68
C GLY A 187 -16.85 16.85 13.32
N ARG A 188 -16.00 16.32 14.23
CA ARG A 188 -14.90 17.13 14.80
C ARG A 188 -13.91 17.54 13.71
N PRO A 189 -13.29 18.72 13.84
CA PRO A 189 -12.25 19.14 12.91
C PRO A 189 -10.99 18.29 13.03
N SER A 190 -10.24 18.17 11.93
CA SER A 190 -8.91 17.56 11.97
C SER A 190 -7.99 18.39 12.88
N PRO A 191 -7.28 17.75 13.84
CA PRO A 191 -6.27 18.44 14.64
C PRO A 191 -5.21 19.07 13.75
N SER A 192 -4.81 20.31 14.04
CA SER A 192 -3.74 21.00 13.33
C SER A 192 -2.41 20.87 14.04
N GLY A 193 -1.31 20.83 13.28
CA GLY A 193 0.05 20.94 13.82
C GLY A 193 0.61 19.69 14.51
N ILE A 194 -0.09 18.57 14.47
CA ILE A 194 0.40 17.29 15.03
C ILE A 194 0.69 16.33 13.87
N GLU A 195 1.97 16.11 13.60
CA GLU A 195 2.39 15.13 12.60
C GLU A 195 2.51 13.72 13.18
N ASN A 196 1.90 12.75 12.52
CA ASN A 196 1.97 11.33 12.85
C ASN A 196 2.43 10.49 11.66
N TRP A 197 2.86 9.26 11.92
CA TRP A 197 3.29 8.33 10.86
C TRP A 197 2.17 8.03 9.86
N MET A 198 0.94 7.84 10.36
CA MET A 198 -0.27 7.63 9.56
C MET A 198 -1.09 8.90 9.37
N GLY A 199 -0.53 10.06 9.75
CA GLY A 199 -1.24 11.33 9.72
C GLY A 199 -2.37 11.42 10.74
N THR A 200 -3.20 12.44 10.57
CA THR A 200 -4.41 12.68 11.34
C THR A 200 -5.61 12.53 10.43
N SER A 201 -6.49 11.59 10.76
CA SER A 201 -7.66 11.23 9.97
C SER A 201 -8.95 11.69 10.62
N VAL A 202 -9.87 12.26 9.84
CA VAL A 202 -11.26 12.52 10.24
C VAL A 202 -12.19 12.03 9.14
N GLY A 203 -13.29 11.42 9.54
CA GLY A 203 -14.27 10.83 8.63
C GLY A 203 -15.60 11.57 8.66
N ARG A 204 -16.37 11.46 7.58
CA ARG A 204 -17.76 11.85 7.51
C ARG A 204 -18.51 10.91 6.58
N TRP A 205 -19.78 10.71 6.86
CA TRP A 205 -20.64 9.92 5.99
C TRP A 205 -21.29 10.80 4.89
N GLU A 206 -21.15 10.37 3.66
CA GLU A 206 -21.83 10.92 2.48
C GLU A 206 -22.76 9.84 1.92
N GLY A 207 -24.00 9.76 2.43
CA GLY A 207 -24.90 8.64 2.15
C GLY A 207 -24.29 7.32 2.67
N ASP A 208 -24.06 6.39 1.75
CA ASP A 208 -23.49 5.06 2.06
C ASP A 208 -21.96 5.01 1.93
N VAL A 209 -21.31 6.15 1.77
CA VAL A 209 -19.85 6.26 1.62
C VAL A 209 -19.25 6.90 2.86
N LEU A 210 -18.33 6.22 3.52
CA LEU A 210 -17.46 6.86 4.50
C LEU A 210 -16.32 7.57 3.76
N VAL A 211 -16.26 8.89 3.87
CA VAL A 211 -15.19 9.72 3.33
C VAL A 211 -14.25 10.10 4.46
N VAL A 212 -12.98 9.76 4.32
CA VAL A 212 -11.93 10.04 5.31
C VAL A 212 -10.91 10.98 4.70
N GLU A 213 -10.62 12.07 5.40
CA GLU A 213 -9.56 13.01 5.06
C GLU A 213 -8.39 12.80 6.02
N THR A 214 -7.19 12.58 5.47
CA THR A 214 -5.95 12.39 6.22
C THR A 214 -4.92 13.43 5.83
N ARG A 215 -4.38 14.13 6.83
CA ARG A 215 -3.34 15.16 6.73
C ARG A 215 -2.22 14.91 7.73
N ASN A 216 -1.22 15.78 7.77
CA ASN A 216 -0.15 15.80 8.76
C ASN A 216 0.62 14.47 8.85
N ILE A 217 0.90 13.87 7.70
CA ILE A 217 1.72 12.66 7.60
C ILE A 217 3.20 13.07 7.71
N LYS A 218 3.94 12.41 8.60
CA LYS A 218 5.38 12.66 8.74
C LYS A 218 6.14 12.45 7.42
N PRO A 219 7.13 13.29 7.09
CA PRO A 219 7.85 13.22 5.81
C PRO A 219 8.53 11.88 5.51
N ASN A 220 8.93 11.13 6.53
CA ASN A 220 9.52 9.81 6.38
C ASN A 220 8.50 8.65 6.34
N SER A 221 7.22 8.98 6.16
CA SER A 221 6.13 8.04 5.84
C SER A 221 5.55 8.40 4.44
N PRO A 222 6.31 8.15 3.37
CA PRO A 222 5.98 8.67 2.05
C PRO A 222 4.77 7.99 1.43
N VAL A 223 4.05 8.75 0.60
CA VAL A 223 3.00 8.23 -0.28
C VAL A 223 3.59 8.06 -1.68
N ASN A 224 3.59 6.83 -2.18
CA ASN A 224 4.20 6.48 -3.47
C ASN A 224 5.63 7.07 -3.65
N GLY A 225 6.47 6.94 -2.60
CA GLY A 225 7.86 7.39 -2.60
C GLY A 225 8.06 8.90 -2.42
N GLN A 226 6.99 9.69 -2.27
CA GLN A 226 7.06 11.14 -2.02
C GLN A 226 6.57 11.47 -0.60
N PRO A 227 7.32 12.24 0.20
CA PRO A 227 6.79 12.85 1.40
C PRO A 227 5.58 13.71 1.05
N LEU A 228 4.50 13.59 1.79
CA LEU A 228 3.34 14.47 1.59
C LEU A 228 3.72 15.88 2.04
N SER A 229 3.35 16.90 1.24
CA SER A 229 3.60 18.29 1.60
C SER A 229 2.60 18.78 2.67
N ASP A 230 2.83 19.97 3.20
CA ASP A 230 1.92 20.66 4.12
C ASP A 230 0.55 20.97 3.49
N GLU A 231 0.46 21.04 2.16
CA GLU A 231 -0.80 21.17 1.41
C GLU A 231 -1.40 19.82 1.01
N GLY A 232 -0.64 18.75 1.22
CA GLY A 232 -1.03 17.40 0.82
C GLY A 232 -2.19 16.87 1.66
N VAL A 233 -3.12 16.20 0.98
CA VAL A 233 -4.24 15.49 1.61
C VAL A 233 -4.51 14.18 0.91
N LEU A 234 -4.77 13.14 1.71
CA LEU A 234 -5.34 11.89 1.24
C LEU A 234 -6.83 11.90 1.51
N ILE A 235 -7.61 11.57 0.49
CA ILE A 235 -9.07 11.43 0.60
C ILE A 235 -9.40 9.97 0.31
N GLU A 236 -9.81 9.24 1.34
CA GLU A 236 -10.18 7.84 1.25
C GLU A 236 -11.69 7.71 1.23
N ARG A 237 -12.21 6.76 0.44
CA ARG A 237 -13.63 6.44 0.34
C ARG A 237 -13.82 4.95 0.57
N PHE A 238 -14.61 4.61 1.55
CA PHE A 238 -14.97 3.25 1.92
C PHE A 238 -16.44 3.02 1.59
N THR A 239 -16.72 2.05 0.74
CA THR A 239 -18.10 1.72 0.30
C THR A 239 -18.21 0.22 0.14
N LEU A 240 -19.30 -0.38 0.58
CA LEU A 240 -19.62 -1.77 0.22
C LEU A 240 -20.21 -1.78 -1.19
N SER A 241 -19.53 -2.42 -2.16
CA SER A 241 -20.10 -2.63 -3.49
C SER A 241 -21.13 -3.77 -3.50
N ASP A 242 -20.97 -4.70 -2.58
CA ASP A 242 -21.87 -5.79 -2.24
C ASP A 242 -21.57 -6.26 -0.79
N ALA A 243 -22.27 -7.27 -0.30
CA ALA A 243 -22.10 -7.76 1.08
C ALA A 243 -20.68 -8.25 1.42
N ASN A 244 -19.89 -8.61 0.40
CA ASN A 244 -18.60 -9.27 0.55
C ASN A 244 -17.42 -8.47 -0.05
N THR A 245 -17.64 -7.25 -0.50
CA THR A 245 -16.58 -6.46 -1.17
C THR A 245 -16.56 -5.02 -0.70
N LEU A 246 -15.45 -4.61 -0.11
CA LEU A 246 -15.16 -3.21 0.21
C LEU A 246 -14.54 -2.54 -1.02
N ASP A 247 -15.26 -1.64 -1.67
CA ASP A 247 -14.71 -0.75 -2.70
C ASP A 247 -13.96 0.39 -2.03
N TYR A 248 -12.67 0.21 -1.86
CA TYR A 248 -11.78 1.22 -1.30
C TYR A 248 -11.21 2.08 -2.41
N ARG A 249 -11.25 3.40 -2.21
CA ARG A 249 -10.61 4.37 -3.11
C ARG A 249 -9.79 5.36 -2.30
N MET A 250 -8.62 5.73 -2.82
CA MET A 250 -7.79 6.77 -2.25
C MET A 250 -7.42 7.79 -3.32
N THR A 251 -7.75 9.04 -3.10
CA THR A 251 -7.27 10.17 -3.91
C THR A 251 -6.13 10.85 -3.18
N VAL A 252 -5.02 10.98 -3.87
CA VAL A 252 -3.85 11.77 -3.42
C VAL A 252 -3.94 13.15 -4.08
N ASN A 253 -4.09 14.17 -3.27
CA ASN A 253 -4.12 15.57 -3.73
C ASN A 253 -2.99 16.33 -3.03
N ASP A 254 -1.90 16.58 -3.74
CA ASP A 254 -0.74 17.30 -3.25
C ASP A 254 -0.12 18.11 -4.39
N PRO A 255 -0.55 19.37 -4.57
CA PRO A 255 -0.15 20.21 -5.70
C PRO A 255 1.32 20.62 -5.66
N LYS A 256 2.00 20.48 -4.51
CA LYS A 256 3.44 20.70 -4.42
C LYS A 256 4.22 19.52 -4.98
N ASN A 257 3.67 18.31 -4.89
CA ASN A 257 4.36 17.10 -5.37
C ASN A 257 3.94 16.71 -6.79
N TRP A 258 2.66 16.69 -7.12
CA TRP A 258 2.15 16.23 -8.42
C TRP A 258 1.45 17.33 -9.18
N VAL A 259 1.58 17.32 -10.49
CA VAL A 259 0.95 18.33 -11.38
C VAL A 259 -0.58 18.21 -11.43
N ALA A 260 -1.14 17.10 -10.95
CA ALA A 260 -2.58 16.86 -10.79
C ALA A 260 -2.83 15.82 -9.70
N PRO A 261 -4.00 15.79 -9.06
CA PRO A 261 -4.39 14.71 -8.17
C PRO A 261 -4.53 13.38 -8.93
N TRP A 262 -4.44 12.27 -8.21
CA TRP A 262 -4.64 10.95 -8.76
C TRP A 262 -5.41 10.04 -7.79
N THR A 263 -6.15 9.08 -8.33
CA THR A 263 -6.99 8.17 -7.53
C THR A 263 -6.67 6.72 -7.84
N MET A 264 -6.52 5.93 -6.79
CA MET A 264 -6.48 4.48 -6.87
C MET A 264 -7.78 3.84 -6.35
N ARG A 265 -8.03 2.60 -6.78
CA ARG A 265 -9.18 1.80 -6.37
C ARG A 265 -8.76 0.36 -6.09
N MET A 266 -9.28 -0.19 -5.01
CA MET A 266 -9.08 -1.58 -4.59
C MET A 266 -10.41 -2.20 -4.18
N PRO A 267 -10.96 -3.16 -4.92
CA PRO A 267 -12.09 -3.97 -4.46
C PRO A 267 -11.56 -5.09 -3.53
N ILE A 268 -11.61 -4.87 -2.23
CA ILE A 268 -11.02 -5.78 -1.23
C ILE A 268 -12.09 -6.77 -0.77
N PRO A 269 -11.88 -8.08 -0.96
CA PRO A 269 -12.81 -9.09 -0.49
C PRO A 269 -12.92 -9.12 1.04
N ARG A 270 -14.13 -9.35 1.54
CA ARG A 270 -14.37 -9.69 2.93
C ARG A 270 -13.96 -11.15 3.16
N ASP A 271 -13.26 -11.41 4.24
CA ASP A 271 -12.75 -12.73 4.60
C ASP A 271 -12.79 -12.85 6.14
N ASP A 272 -13.98 -13.07 6.69
CA ASP A 272 -14.17 -13.12 8.13
C ASP A 272 -13.55 -14.41 8.76
N ASP A 273 -13.15 -15.37 7.93
CA ASP A 273 -12.44 -16.60 8.34
C ASP A 273 -10.90 -16.41 8.29
N TYR A 274 -10.43 -15.21 7.91
CA TYR A 274 -9.00 -14.87 7.89
C TYR A 274 -8.47 -14.68 9.32
N GLY A 275 -7.41 -15.43 9.69
CA GLY A 275 -6.74 -15.33 10.98
C GLY A 275 -6.30 -16.67 11.53
#